data_848cd9e1ff1567185b771f98f37944fb
#
_entry.id   848cd9e1ff1567185b771f98f37944fb
#
_cell.length_a   1.000
_cell.length_b   1.000
_cell.length_c   1.000
_cell.angle_alpha   90.00
_cell.angle_beta   90.00
_cell.angle_gamma   90.00
#
_symmetry.space_group_name_H-M   'P 1'
#
loop_
_entity.id
_entity.type
_entity.pdbx_description
1 polymer ?
#
loop_
_entity_poly.entity_id
_entity_poly.type
_entity_poly.pdbx_seq_one_letter_code
_entity_poly.pdbx_strand_id
1 'polypeptide(L)'
;MKSGVLVVGHGSKLEFNKNLVVKMAELLDKRKEFGPTTACFMQINEPTIKQGIEKLVKSGVDTIYVQPCFLASGIHLTEDIPGELGFKKGDVEGSMMVDGKKIALKYCGPIGDDPRIADILADRVKERMKKG
;
A
#
# COMPACT_ATOMS: atom_id res chain seq x y z
N MET A 1 -19.76 3.43 7.67
CA MET A 1 -18.60 2.89 6.95
C MET A 1 -17.38 2.92 7.83
N LYS A 2 -16.73 1.78 7.98
CA LYS A 2 -15.46 1.69 8.71
C LYS A 2 -14.35 1.43 7.70
N SER A 3 -13.50 2.40 7.50
CA SER A 3 -12.43 2.30 6.52
C SER A 3 -11.10 1.87 7.16
N GLY A 4 -10.23 1.36 6.32
CA GLY A 4 -8.85 1.08 6.65
C GLY A 4 -8.01 1.19 5.41
N VAL A 5 -6.70 1.17 5.58
CA VAL A 5 -5.75 1.30 4.47
C VAL A 5 -4.83 0.10 4.43
N LEU A 6 -4.67 -0.45 3.24
CA LEU A 6 -3.72 -1.51 2.96
C LEU A 6 -2.60 -0.92 2.11
N VAL A 7 -1.42 -0.78 2.70
CA VAL A 7 -0.25 -0.26 1.98
C VAL A 7 0.49 -1.44 1.37
N VAL A 8 0.58 -1.44 0.04
CA VAL A 8 1.14 -2.58 -0.70
C VAL A 8 2.55 -2.26 -1.17
N GLY A 9 3.52 -3.08 -0.74
CA GLY A 9 4.89 -3.02 -1.21
C GLY A 9 5.19 -4.15 -2.18
N HIS A 10 6.29 -4.02 -2.91
CA HIS A 10 6.71 -5.03 -3.86
C HIS A 10 7.17 -6.32 -3.17
N GLY A 11 7.93 -6.19 -2.11
CA GLY A 11 8.59 -7.31 -1.47
C GLY A 11 9.98 -7.54 -2.04
N SER A 12 10.91 -7.97 -1.21
CA SER A 12 12.29 -8.19 -1.61
C SER A 12 13.01 -9.09 -0.62
N LYS A 13 14.00 -9.82 -1.09
CA LYS A 13 14.88 -10.63 -0.23
C LYS A 13 15.70 -9.74 0.72
N LEU A 14 16.03 -8.53 0.29
CA LEU A 14 16.67 -7.55 1.15
C LEU A 14 15.58 -6.80 1.93
N GLU A 15 15.86 -6.47 3.18
CA GLU A 15 14.84 -5.92 4.07
C GLU A 15 14.51 -4.45 3.85
N PHE A 16 15.24 -3.75 2.97
CA PHE A 16 15.04 -2.31 2.78
C PHE A 16 13.64 -1.95 2.32
N ASN A 17 13.10 -2.69 1.34
CA ASN A 17 11.73 -2.43 0.86
C ASN A 17 10.71 -2.74 1.95
N LYS A 18 10.84 -3.88 2.62
CA LYS A 18 9.94 -4.26 3.70
C LYS A 18 9.92 -3.21 4.79
N ASN A 19 11.10 -2.80 5.25
CA ASN A 19 11.20 -1.83 6.34
C ASN A 19 10.61 -0.47 5.94
N LEU A 20 10.85 -0.03 4.72
CA LEU A 20 10.28 1.22 4.20
C LEU A 20 8.75 1.16 4.18
N VAL A 21 8.19 0.11 3.62
CA VAL A 21 6.73 -0.03 3.47
C VAL A 21 6.06 -0.13 4.84
N VAL A 22 6.63 -0.91 5.75
CA VAL A 22 6.12 -1.03 7.13
C VAL A 22 6.16 0.33 7.81
N LYS A 23 7.25 1.08 7.66
CA LYS A 23 7.38 2.41 8.26
C LYS A 23 6.33 3.38 7.70
N MET A 24 6.09 3.35 6.39
CA MET A 24 5.07 4.21 5.79
C MET A 24 3.68 3.87 6.31
N ALA A 25 3.38 2.58 6.45
CA ALA A 25 2.11 2.15 7.02
C ALA A 25 1.95 2.63 8.47
N GLU A 26 3.01 2.53 9.28
CA GLU A 26 2.98 3.03 10.65
C GLU A 26 2.72 4.53 10.72
N LEU A 27 3.37 5.30 9.84
CA LEU A 27 3.20 6.74 9.82
C LEU A 27 1.78 7.13 9.41
N LEU A 28 1.20 6.43 8.44
CA LEU A 28 -0.21 6.64 8.07
C LEU A 28 -1.15 6.28 9.20
N ASP A 29 -0.89 5.17 9.87
CA ASP A 29 -1.72 4.73 11.00
C ASP A 29 -1.72 5.77 12.13
N LYS A 30 -0.57 6.35 12.42
CA LYS A 30 -0.43 7.37 13.47
C LYS A 30 -1.20 8.65 13.18
N ARG A 31 -1.49 8.94 11.92
CA ARG A 31 -2.26 10.14 11.56
C ARG A 31 -3.70 10.07 12.03
N LYS A 32 -4.24 8.86 12.23
CA LYS A 32 -5.63 8.64 12.68
C LYS A 32 -6.67 9.25 11.74
N GLU A 33 -6.35 9.35 10.46
CA GLU A 33 -7.23 9.97 9.46
C GLU A 33 -8.10 8.96 8.72
N PHE A 34 -7.59 7.73 8.51
CA PHE A 34 -8.19 6.79 7.57
C PHE A 34 -8.61 5.46 8.20
N GLY A 35 -8.46 5.30 9.50
CA GLY A 35 -8.69 4.04 10.20
C GLY A 35 -7.41 3.20 10.27
N PRO A 36 -7.55 1.94 10.71
CA PRO A 36 -6.38 1.06 10.83
C PRO A 36 -5.65 0.93 9.51
N THR A 37 -4.32 0.95 9.57
CA THR A 37 -3.47 0.85 8.39
C THR A 37 -2.48 -0.30 8.60
N THR A 38 -2.36 -1.17 7.61
CA THR A 38 -1.41 -2.27 7.66
C THR A 38 -0.64 -2.38 6.35
N ALA A 39 0.60 -2.85 6.45
CA ALA A 39 1.43 -3.12 5.28
C ALA A 39 1.19 -4.54 4.78
N CYS A 40 1.36 -4.75 3.49
CA CYS A 40 1.41 -6.08 2.92
C CYS A 40 2.33 -6.06 1.70
N PHE A 41 2.58 -7.23 1.13
CA PHE A 41 3.57 -7.37 0.06
C PHE A 41 3.06 -8.28 -1.04
N MET A 42 3.44 -7.95 -2.26
CA MET A 42 3.06 -8.74 -3.44
C MET A 42 3.73 -10.10 -3.46
N GLN A 43 4.97 -10.17 -2.96
CA GLN A 43 5.78 -11.39 -3.01
C GLN A 43 6.83 -11.38 -1.90
N ILE A 44 7.41 -12.53 -1.63
CA ILE A 44 8.57 -12.76 -0.75
C ILE A 44 8.31 -12.45 0.72
N ASN A 45 7.82 -11.26 1.04
CA ASN A 45 7.59 -10.85 2.43
C ASN A 45 6.13 -11.06 2.85
N GLU A 46 5.92 -11.19 4.15
CA GLU A 46 4.60 -11.26 4.75
C GLU A 46 4.33 -10.00 5.58
N PRO A 47 3.06 -9.62 5.77
CA PRO A 47 1.87 -10.30 5.26
C PRO A 47 1.71 -10.18 3.75
N THR A 48 1.07 -11.18 3.15
CA THR A 48 0.63 -11.11 1.76
C THR A 48 -0.55 -10.15 1.64
N ILE A 49 -0.93 -9.82 0.41
CA ILE A 49 -2.12 -8.96 0.18
C ILE A 49 -3.35 -9.59 0.85
N LYS A 50 -3.57 -10.87 0.65
CA LYS A 50 -4.70 -11.58 1.25
C LYS A 50 -4.66 -11.51 2.78
N GLN A 51 -3.51 -11.77 3.37
CA GLN A 51 -3.34 -11.72 4.82
C GLN A 51 -3.58 -10.32 5.37
N GLY A 52 -3.13 -9.29 4.65
CA GLY A 52 -3.35 -7.91 5.04
C GLY A 52 -4.84 -7.55 5.02
N ILE A 53 -5.56 -7.99 4.01
CA ILE A 53 -7.01 -7.79 3.92
C ILE A 53 -7.70 -8.49 5.10
N GLU A 54 -7.36 -9.73 5.36
CA GLU A 54 -7.95 -10.49 6.48
C GLU A 54 -7.70 -9.80 7.82
N LYS A 55 -6.51 -9.29 8.02
CA LYS A 55 -6.15 -8.57 9.25
C LYS A 55 -7.04 -7.33 9.45
N LEU A 56 -7.24 -6.54 8.40
CA LEU A 56 -8.10 -5.36 8.47
C LEU A 56 -9.56 -5.73 8.72
N VAL A 57 -10.05 -6.77 8.06
CA VAL A 57 -11.43 -7.24 8.26
C VAL A 57 -11.65 -7.69 9.71
N LYS A 58 -10.69 -8.38 10.31
CA LYS A 58 -10.76 -8.79 11.71
C LYS A 58 -10.83 -7.60 12.67
N SER A 59 -10.26 -6.46 12.29
CA SER A 59 -10.33 -5.25 13.10
C SER A 59 -11.64 -4.45 12.90
N GLY A 60 -12.56 -4.98 12.09
CA GLY A 60 -13.89 -4.38 11.92
C GLY A 60 -14.05 -3.49 10.69
N VAL A 61 -13.05 -3.46 9.82
CA VAL A 61 -13.08 -2.65 8.59
C VAL A 61 -14.01 -3.30 7.55
N ASP A 62 -14.83 -2.51 6.89
CA ASP A 62 -15.70 -2.96 5.79
C ASP A 62 -15.33 -2.34 4.44
N THR A 63 -14.47 -1.32 4.45
CA THR A 63 -13.99 -0.65 3.24
C THR A 63 -12.47 -0.50 3.33
N ILE A 64 -11.77 -1.01 2.33
CA ILE A 64 -10.31 -0.98 2.32
C ILE A 64 -9.82 -0.14 1.14
N TYR A 65 -9.03 0.88 1.45
CA TYR A 65 -8.29 1.66 0.45
C TYR A 65 -6.95 0.98 0.25
N VAL A 66 -6.75 0.45 -0.96
CA VAL A 66 -5.51 -0.26 -1.31
C VAL A 66 -4.56 0.76 -1.92
N GLN A 67 -3.52 1.09 -1.18
CA GLN A 67 -2.54 2.12 -1.56
C GLN A 67 -1.21 1.50 -1.94
N PRO A 68 -0.88 1.43 -3.22
CA PRO A 68 0.45 0.96 -3.61
C PRO A 68 1.54 1.92 -3.14
N CYS A 69 2.59 1.39 -2.54
CA CYS A 69 3.76 2.18 -2.14
C CYS A 69 4.82 2.06 -3.24
N PHE A 70 4.50 2.65 -4.38
CA PHE A 70 5.31 2.62 -5.60
C PHE A 70 5.40 4.03 -6.16
N LEU A 71 6.54 4.39 -6.74
CA LEU A 71 6.72 5.73 -7.32
C LEU A 71 5.85 5.94 -8.56
N ALA A 72 5.78 4.96 -9.43
CA ALA A 72 5.08 5.09 -10.71
C ALA A 72 4.32 3.82 -11.05
N SER A 73 3.41 3.92 -12.00
CA SER A 73 2.68 2.78 -12.52
C SER A 73 3.59 1.89 -13.35
N GLY A 74 3.29 0.60 -13.33
CA GLY A 74 3.96 -0.42 -14.10
C GLY A 74 3.09 -1.65 -14.12
N ILE A 75 3.60 -2.78 -14.57
CA ILE A 75 2.82 -4.01 -14.70
C ILE A 75 2.25 -4.46 -13.34
N HIS A 76 2.97 -4.24 -12.26
CA HIS A 76 2.50 -4.63 -10.93
C HIS A 76 1.23 -3.87 -10.51
N LEU A 77 1.18 -2.56 -10.80
CA LEU A 77 0.03 -1.75 -10.44
C LEU A 77 -1.13 -1.93 -11.41
N THR A 78 -0.86 -2.19 -12.68
CA THR A 78 -1.90 -2.26 -13.70
C THR A 78 -2.48 -3.65 -13.85
N GLU A 79 -1.75 -4.69 -13.48
CA GLU A 79 -2.18 -6.08 -13.68
C GLU A 79 -2.10 -6.95 -12.42
N ASP A 80 -0.94 -6.98 -11.77
CA ASP A 80 -0.71 -7.95 -10.69
C ASP A 80 -1.55 -7.67 -9.45
N ILE A 81 -1.49 -6.45 -8.92
CA ILE A 81 -2.27 -6.10 -7.73
C ILE A 81 -3.77 -6.15 -8.02
N PRO A 82 -4.27 -5.53 -9.10
CA PRO A 82 -5.70 -5.66 -9.42
C PRO A 82 -6.14 -7.11 -9.59
N GLY A 83 -5.31 -7.95 -10.20
CA GLY A 83 -5.61 -9.38 -10.35
C GLY A 83 -5.79 -10.08 -9.02
N GLU A 84 -4.96 -9.79 -8.03
CA GLU A 84 -5.08 -10.38 -6.69
C GLU A 84 -6.31 -9.88 -5.95
N LEU A 85 -6.80 -8.68 -6.29
CA LEU A 85 -8.03 -8.14 -5.72
C LEU A 85 -9.28 -8.67 -6.40
N GLY A 86 -9.13 -9.43 -7.48
CA GLY A 86 -10.26 -9.91 -8.27
C GLY A 86 -10.81 -8.86 -9.23
N PHE A 87 -10.06 -7.83 -9.51
CA PHE A 87 -10.48 -6.75 -10.39
C PHE A 87 -10.23 -7.09 -11.85
N LYS A 88 -11.08 -6.58 -12.72
CA LYS A 88 -10.87 -6.59 -14.15
C LYS A 88 -9.92 -5.43 -14.50
N LYS A 89 -9.30 -5.53 -15.67
CA LYS A 89 -8.39 -4.49 -16.14
C LYS A 89 -9.06 -3.12 -16.13
N GLY A 90 -8.42 -2.15 -15.47
CA GLY A 90 -8.92 -0.79 -15.37
C GLY A 90 -9.86 -0.50 -14.23
N ASP A 91 -10.32 -1.52 -13.51
CA ASP A 91 -11.18 -1.31 -12.35
C ASP A 91 -10.40 -0.63 -11.22
N VAL A 92 -11.06 0.33 -10.58
CA VAL A 92 -10.51 1.01 -9.39
C VAL A 92 -11.39 0.81 -8.16
N GLU A 93 -12.51 0.12 -8.33
CA GLU A 93 -13.41 -0.22 -7.24
C GLU A 93 -13.95 -1.63 -7.45
N GLY A 94 -14.21 -2.30 -6.35
CA GLY A 94 -14.78 -3.62 -6.39
C GLY A 94 -15.11 -4.09 -5.00
N SER A 95 -15.39 -5.36 -4.86
CA SER A 95 -15.68 -5.96 -3.56
C SER A 95 -15.20 -7.40 -3.54
N MET A 96 -15.00 -7.92 -2.33
CA MET A 96 -14.74 -9.34 -2.15
C MET A 96 -15.41 -9.82 -0.87
N MET A 97 -15.67 -11.11 -0.82
CA MET A 97 -16.21 -11.74 0.38
C MET A 97 -15.04 -12.20 1.25
N VAL A 98 -15.04 -11.78 2.50
CA VAL A 98 -14.03 -12.18 3.49
C VAL A 98 -14.75 -12.57 4.75
N ASP A 99 -14.61 -13.82 5.18
CA ASP A 99 -15.26 -14.36 6.38
C ASP A 99 -16.78 -14.09 6.40
N GLY A 100 -17.44 -14.26 5.25
CA GLY A 100 -18.88 -14.08 5.11
C GLY A 100 -19.32 -12.62 5.00
N LYS A 101 -18.41 -11.67 4.99
CA LYS A 101 -18.71 -10.24 4.86
C LYS A 101 -18.33 -9.72 3.49
N LYS A 102 -19.14 -8.84 2.94
CA LYS A 102 -18.82 -8.15 1.70
C LYS A 102 -17.98 -6.93 2.03
N ILE A 103 -16.75 -6.92 1.54
CA ILE A 103 -15.77 -5.86 1.80
C ILE A 103 -15.61 -5.03 0.53
N ALA A 104 -15.77 -3.73 0.64
CA ALA A 104 -15.54 -2.82 -0.47
C ALA A 104 -14.02 -2.57 -0.60
N LEU A 105 -13.52 -2.63 -1.82
CA LEU A 105 -12.11 -2.39 -2.13
C LEU A 105 -12.02 -1.18 -3.05
N LYS A 106 -11.17 -0.23 -2.68
CA LYS A 106 -10.94 0.98 -3.48
C LYS A 106 -9.45 1.09 -3.76
N TYR A 107 -9.10 1.10 -5.04
CA TYR A 107 -7.70 1.08 -5.47
C TYR A 107 -7.21 2.50 -5.70
N CYS A 108 -6.17 2.89 -4.96
CA CYS A 108 -5.56 4.22 -5.07
C CYS A 108 -4.42 4.21 -6.08
N GLY A 109 -4.07 5.37 -6.60
CA GLY A 109 -2.96 5.50 -7.53
C GLY A 109 -1.60 5.42 -6.85
N PRO A 110 -0.53 5.28 -7.64
CA PRO A 110 0.84 5.34 -7.11
C PRO A 110 1.18 6.74 -6.64
N ILE A 111 2.39 6.91 -6.10
CA ILE A 111 2.86 8.21 -5.62
C ILE A 111 2.86 9.23 -6.76
N GLY A 112 3.44 8.88 -7.91
CA GLY A 112 3.42 9.74 -9.08
C GLY A 112 4.44 10.88 -9.01
N ASP A 113 4.20 11.91 -9.82
CA ASP A 113 5.14 13.04 -10.01
C ASP A 113 4.94 14.18 -9.00
N ASP A 114 4.72 13.83 -7.77
CA ASP A 114 4.49 14.79 -6.68
C ASP A 114 5.76 15.61 -6.38
N PRO A 115 5.66 16.94 -6.32
CA PRO A 115 6.83 17.79 -6.02
C PRO A 115 7.52 17.48 -4.69
N ARG A 116 6.82 16.90 -3.72
CA ARG A 116 7.41 16.51 -2.44
C ARG A 116 8.50 15.45 -2.61
N ILE A 117 8.42 14.65 -3.67
CA ILE A 117 9.47 13.68 -3.97
C ILE A 117 10.76 14.41 -4.36
N ALA A 118 10.65 15.48 -5.15
CA ALA A 118 11.81 16.28 -5.53
C ALA A 118 12.47 16.88 -4.29
N ASP A 119 11.68 17.32 -3.30
CA ASP A 119 12.21 17.82 -2.05
C ASP A 119 13.01 16.75 -1.30
N ILE A 120 12.50 15.52 -1.27
CA ILE A 120 13.21 14.40 -0.64
C ILE A 120 14.52 14.13 -1.36
N LEU A 121 14.48 14.10 -2.70
CA LEU A 121 15.69 13.88 -3.50
C LEU A 121 16.73 14.98 -3.27
N ALA A 122 16.27 16.22 -3.19
CA ALA A 122 17.15 17.36 -2.90
C ALA A 122 17.82 17.20 -1.53
N ASP A 123 17.08 16.72 -0.54
CA ASP A 123 17.64 16.46 0.79
C ASP A 123 18.75 15.41 0.73
N ARG A 124 18.58 14.37 -0.06
CA ARG A 124 19.61 13.33 -0.22
C ARG A 124 20.89 13.89 -0.85
N VAL A 125 20.73 14.75 -1.86
CA VAL A 125 21.87 15.44 -2.48
C VAL A 125 22.59 16.32 -1.47
N LYS A 126 21.84 17.11 -0.69
CA LYS A 126 22.42 17.99 0.34
C LYS A 126 23.17 17.20 1.40
N GLU A 127 22.64 16.07 1.82
CA GLU A 127 23.32 15.19 2.78
C GLU A 127 24.67 14.73 2.24
N ARG A 128 24.71 14.34 0.97
CA ARG A 128 25.96 13.89 0.34
C ARG A 128 26.96 15.02 0.19
N MET A 129 26.50 16.20 -0.18
CA MET A 129 27.34 17.39 -0.29
C MET A 129 28.03 17.75 1.02
N LYS A 130 27.33 17.62 2.15
CA LYS A 130 27.91 17.88 3.48
C LYS A 130 29.03 16.92 3.83
N LYS A 131 28.99 15.73 3.30
CA LYS A 131 30.01 14.71 3.56
C LYS A 131 31.21 14.83 2.63
N GLY A 132 31.15 15.71 1.65
CA GLY A 132 32.18 15.88 0.65
C GLY A 132 32.08 14.85 -0.48
#